data_d2604045ea900f524d60a2e98ef9a4a1
#
_entry.id   d2604045ea900f524d60a2e98ef9a4a1
#
_cell.length_a   1.000
_cell.length_b   1.000
_cell.length_c   1.000
_cell.angle_alpha   90.00
_cell.angle_beta   90.00
_cell.angle_gamma   90.00
#
_symmetry.space_group_name_H-M   'P 1'
#
loop_
_entity.id
_entity.type
_entity.pdbx_description
1 polymer ?
#
loop_
_entity_poly.entity_id
_entity_poly.type
_entity_poly.pdbx_seq_one_letter_code
_entity_poly.pdbx_strand_id
1 'polypeptide(L)'
;MTIKNFGARVISVWEGLRPMTKKMLVGALAASGVNTVNPQTQKFSYDVHAEWELSRLLSALDEQVKDAEVKKDAEKTLEIKQLAQTCAKVLQTQTVSAEVFIQLATRAVQRNDFDNLDRLADILAQRFSAGEVAEIVRQTELAQIRAIAYETLALMPIANLLPLLDDALYFEIARNAVEQQAFEFDNEDAQQILEQLEFDESNGD
;
A
#
# COMPACT_ATOMS: atom_id res chain seq x y z
N MET A 1 -18.44 -18.03 11.37
CA MET A 1 -17.90 -17.75 10.04
C MET A 1 -17.29 -19.03 9.46
N THR A 2 -17.82 -19.53 8.37
CA THR A 2 -17.37 -20.79 7.76
C THR A 2 -16.79 -20.50 6.38
N ILE A 3 -15.46 -20.36 6.27
CA ILE A 3 -14.75 -20.04 5.02
C ILE A 3 -15.03 -21.05 3.89
N LYS A 4 -15.46 -22.28 4.24
CA LYS A 4 -15.82 -23.33 3.28
C LYS A 4 -16.91 -22.93 2.27
N ASN A 5 -17.64 -21.85 2.53
CA ASN A 5 -18.72 -21.37 1.66
C ASN A 5 -18.29 -20.18 0.77
N PHE A 6 -17.05 -19.70 0.86
CA PHE A 6 -16.61 -18.47 0.19
C PHE A 6 -16.15 -18.63 -1.27
N GLY A 7 -16.27 -19.83 -1.82
CA GLY A 7 -15.84 -20.13 -3.19
C GLY A 7 -14.47 -20.81 -3.26
N ALA A 8 -14.29 -21.60 -4.31
CA ALA A 8 -13.13 -22.49 -4.44
C ALA A 8 -11.78 -21.74 -4.37
N ARG A 9 -11.69 -20.55 -4.99
CA ARG A 9 -10.46 -19.75 -4.99
C ARG A 9 -10.10 -19.23 -3.58
N VAL A 10 -11.09 -18.70 -2.85
CA VAL A 10 -10.84 -18.22 -1.47
C VAL A 10 -10.45 -19.38 -0.56
N ILE A 11 -11.10 -20.54 -0.71
CA ILE A 11 -10.78 -21.76 0.04
C ILE A 11 -9.33 -22.18 -0.23
N SER A 12 -8.94 -22.28 -1.50
CA SER A 12 -7.58 -22.67 -1.89
C SER A 12 -6.52 -21.73 -1.33
N VAL A 13 -6.73 -20.42 -1.42
CA VAL A 13 -5.80 -19.43 -0.85
C VAL A 13 -5.76 -19.56 0.66
N TRP A 14 -6.92 -19.68 1.32
CA TRP A 14 -6.99 -19.85 2.78
C TRP A 14 -6.26 -21.11 3.27
N GLU A 15 -6.45 -22.23 2.59
CA GLU A 15 -5.77 -23.48 2.96
C GLU A 15 -4.26 -23.38 2.83
N GLY A 16 -3.77 -22.64 1.84
CA GLY A 16 -2.35 -22.37 1.62
C GLY A 16 -1.71 -21.40 2.63
N LEU A 17 -2.49 -20.64 3.43
CA LEU A 17 -1.93 -19.75 4.43
C LEU A 17 -1.24 -20.52 5.54
N ARG A 18 -0.12 -19.97 6.03
CA ARG A 18 0.58 -20.51 7.22
C ARG A 18 -0.30 -20.42 8.47
N PRO A 19 -0.12 -21.34 9.43
CA PRO A 19 -0.90 -21.32 10.68
C PRO A 19 -0.79 -19.98 11.44
N MET A 20 0.36 -19.31 11.38
CA MET A 20 0.60 -18.03 12.04
C MET A 20 -0.23 -16.93 11.40
N THR A 21 -0.27 -16.84 10.08
CA THR A 21 -1.08 -15.87 9.32
C THR A 21 -2.58 -16.07 9.58
N LYS A 22 -3.04 -17.34 9.62
CA LYS A 22 -4.42 -17.68 10.01
C LYS A 22 -4.76 -17.19 11.43
N LYS A 23 -3.86 -17.43 12.41
CA LYS A 23 -4.05 -16.97 13.79
C LYS A 23 -4.12 -15.45 13.89
N MET A 24 -3.25 -14.73 13.17
CA MET A 24 -3.23 -13.28 13.10
C MET A 24 -4.58 -12.75 12.61
N LEU A 25 -5.08 -13.28 11.50
CA LEU A 25 -6.33 -12.82 10.91
C LEU A 25 -7.55 -13.17 11.78
N VAL A 26 -7.60 -14.37 12.35
CA VAL A 26 -8.66 -14.77 13.30
C VAL A 26 -8.64 -13.89 14.56
N GLY A 27 -7.46 -13.58 15.08
CA GLY A 27 -7.31 -12.66 16.22
C GLY A 27 -7.80 -11.25 15.88
N ALA A 28 -7.47 -10.72 14.70
CA ALA A 28 -7.93 -9.42 14.24
C ALA A 28 -9.47 -9.37 14.05
N LEU A 29 -10.08 -10.46 13.55
CA LEU A 29 -11.53 -10.60 13.43
C LEU A 29 -12.22 -10.59 14.80
N ALA A 30 -11.69 -11.32 15.76
CA ALA A 30 -12.23 -11.37 17.11
C ALA A 30 -12.14 -10.00 17.80
N ALA A 31 -11.05 -9.26 17.62
CA ALA A 31 -10.88 -7.91 18.15
C ALA A 31 -11.84 -6.89 17.54
N SER A 32 -12.24 -7.07 16.28
CA SER A 32 -13.18 -6.18 15.59
C SER A 32 -14.63 -6.32 16.07
N GLY A 33 -14.98 -7.42 16.74
CA GLY A 33 -16.33 -7.72 17.27
C GLY A 33 -16.56 -7.28 18.71
N VAL A 34 -15.54 -6.85 19.43
CA VAL A 34 -15.64 -6.48 20.85
C VAL A 34 -15.03 -5.10 21.06
N ASN A 35 -15.87 -4.14 21.45
CA ASN A 35 -15.44 -2.81 21.94
C ASN A 35 -14.75 -2.92 23.31
N THR A 36 -13.65 -3.65 23.40
CA THR A 36 -12.81 -3.69 24.60
C THR A 36 -11.40 -3.29 24.20
N VAL A 37 -11.07 -2.07 24.60
CA VAL A 37 -9.72 -1.54 24.67
C VAL A 37 -8.92 -2.41 25.64
N ASN A 38 -8.21 -3.38 25.12
CA ASN A 38 -7.10 -3.98 25.83
C ASN A 38 -5.98 -4.28 24.82
N PRO A 39 -4.96 -3.42 24.74
CA PRO A 39 -3.85 -3.60 23.82
C PRO A 39 -2.82 -4.57 24.40
N GLN A 40 -3.23 -5.76 24.75
CA GLN A 40 -2.29 -6.88 24.74
C GLN A 40 -2.23 -7.36 23.29
N THR A 41 -1.56 -6.57 22.47
CA THR A 41 -1.06 -6.97 21.17
C THR A 41 -0.18 -8.19 21.38
N GLN A 42 -0.75 -9.37 21.21
CA GLN A 42 0.07 -10.53 20.89
C GLN A 42 0.89 -10.07 19.67
N LYS A 43 2.22 -9.96 19.87
CA LYS A 43 3.16 -9.65 18.80
C LYS A 43 3.12 -10.82 17.83
N PHE A 44 2.14 -10.81 16.92
CA PHE A 44 2.17 -11.69 15.78
C PHE A 44 3.35 -11.23 14.93
N SER A 45 4.22 -12.17 14.59
CA SER A 45 5.34 -11.87 13.68
C SER A 45 4.75 -11.63 12.29
N TYR A 46 4.53 -10.36 11.97
CA TYR A 46 4.26 -9.93 10.59
C TYR A 46 5.60 -9.96 9.85
N ASP A 47 5.64 -10.70 8.78
CA ASP A 47 6.81 -10.84 7.90
C ASP A 47 6.37 -10.72 6.43
N VAL A 48 7.33 -10.63 5.52
CA VAL A 48 7.09 -10.53 4.08
C VAL A 48 6.19 -11.66 3.55
N HIS A 49 6.30 -12.87 4.13
CA HIS A 49 5.44 -13.99 3.74
C HIS A 49 3.99 -13.80 4.21
N ALA A 50 3.79 -13.32 5.45
CA ALA A 50 2.45 -12.99 5.94
C ALA A 50 1.81 -11.89 5.10
N GLU A 51 2.58 -10.88 4.71
CA GLU A 51 2.15 -9.81 3.84
C GLU A 51 1.67 -10.34 2.48
N TRP A 52 2.49 -11.13 1.81
CA TRP A 52 2.15 -11.74 0.54
C TRP A 52 0.91 -12.66 0.64
N GLU A 53 0.83 -13.49 1.69
CA GLU A 53 -0.31 -14.37 1.93
C GLU A 53 -1.61 -13.56 2.13
N LEU A 54 -1.57 -12.49 2.93
CA LEU A 54 -2.72 -11.62 3.19
C LEU A 54 -3.13 -10.83 1.94
N SER A 55 -2.16 -10.32 1.17
CA SER A 55 -2.42 -9.63 -0.10
C SER A 55 -3.15 -10.53 -1.09
N ARG A 56 -2.70 -11.78 -1.25
CA ARG A 56 -3.37 -12.77 -2.09
C ARG A 56 -4.78 -13.10 -1.60
N LEU A 57 -4.95 -13.25 -0.30
CA LEU A 57 -6.25 -13.52 0.29
C LEU A 57 -7.20 -12.34 0.05
N LEU A 58 -6.74 -11.11 0.26
CA LEU A 58 -7.53 -9.90 0.00
C LEU A 58 -7.99 -9.84 -1.45
N SER A 59 -7.10 -10.11 -2.41
CA SER A 59 -7.44 -10.16 -3.84
C SER A 59 -8.51 -11.21 -4.13
N ALA A 60 -8.36 -12.41 -3.58
CA ALA A 60 -9.34 -13.48 -3.78
C ALA A 60 -10.72 -13.12 -3.19
N LEU A 61 -10.76 -12.48 -2.04
CA LEU A 61 -12.00 -12.03 -1.39
C LEU A 61 -12.68 -10.91 -2.19
N ASP A 62 -11.92 -9.90 -2.65
CA ASP A 62 -12.48 -8.79 -3.44
C ASP A 62 -12.99 -9.25 -4.81
N GLU A 63 -12.37 -10.26 -5.42
CA GLU A 63 -12.91 -10.89 -6.63
C GLU A 63 -14.19 -11.70 -6.34
N GLN A 64 -14.21 -12.45 -5.25
CA GLN A 64 -15.37 -13.26 -4.88
C GLN A 64 -16.61 -12.40 -4.60
N VAL A 65 -16.45 -11.19 -4.05
CA VAL A 65 -17.57 -10.25 -3.87
C VAL A 65 -18.18 -9.80 -5.22
N LYS A 66 -17.42 -9.85 -6.31
CA LYS A 66 -17.90 -9.48 -7.65
C LYS A 66 -18.72 -10.57 -8.32
N ASP A 67 -18.61 -11.82 -7.83
CA ASP A 67 -19.33 -12.99 -8.35
C ASP A 67 -20.85 -12.81 -8.23
N ALA A 68 -21.56 -13.11 -9.33
CA ALA A 68 -23.01 -12.92 -9.41
C ALA A 68 -23.80 -13.81 -8.43
N GLU A 69 -23.32 -15.06 -8.20
CA GLU A 69 -23.96 -15.98 -7.27
C GLU A 69 -23.77 -15.54 -5.80
N VAL A 70 -22.60 -14.98 -5.49
CA VAL A 70 -22.34 -14.43 -4.15
C VAL A 70 -23.20 -13.19 -3.88
N LYS A 71 -23.39 -12.34 -4.88
CA LYS A 71 -24.23 -11.13 -4.75
C LYS A 71 -25.70 -11.43 -4.45
N LYS A 72 -26.19 -12.62 -4.81
CA LYS A 72 -27.56 -13.05 -4.49
C LYS A 72 -27.73 -13.41 -3.01
N ASP A 73 -26.64 -13.74 -2.30
CA ASP A 73 -26.63 -14.08 -0.89
C ASP A 73 -26.05 -12.93 -0.08
N ALA A 74 -26.93 -12.14 0.52
CA ALA A 74 -26.56 -10.93 1.25
C ALA A 74 -25.72 -11.23 2.52
N GLU A 75 -26.01 -12.32 3.23
CA GLU A 75 -25.29 -12.73 4.43
C GLU A 75 -23.86 -13.16 4.07
N LYS A 76 -23.73 -14.02 3.09
CA LYS A 76 -22.43 -14.45 2.57
C LYS A 76 -21.60 -13.28 2.05
N THR A 77 -22.22 -12.36 1.30
CA THR A 77 -21.56 -11.15 0.81
C THR A 77 -21.03 -10.30 1.96
N LEU A 78 -21.80 -10.15 3.04
CA LEU A 78 -21.41 -9.40 4.23
C LEU A 78 -20.21 -10.06 4.93
N GLU A 79 -20.25 -11.38 5.15
CA GLU A 79 -19.14 -12.13 5.75
C GLU A 79 -17.85 -11.99 4.97
N ILE A 80 -17.90 -12.11 3.63
CA ILE A 80 -16.72 -11.95 2.75
C ILE A 80 -16.18 -10.51 2.85
N LYS A 81 -17.05 -9.50 2.82
CA LYS A 81 -16.65 -8.09 2.97
C LYS A 81 -16.00 -7.80 4.32
N GLN A 82 -16.51 -8.37 5.40
CA GLN A 82 -15.93 -8.21 6.74
C GLN A 82 -14.54 -8.84 6.84
N LEU A 83 -14.36 -10.03 6.29
CA LEU A 83 -13.04 -10.68 6.23
C LEU A 83 -12.06 -9.88 5.39
N ALA A 84 -12.48 -9.41 4.21
CA ALA A 84 -11.67 -8.57 3.33
C ALA A 84 -11.27 -7.24 4.01
N GLN A 85 -12.21 -6.62 4.74
CA GLN A 85 -11.91 -5.39 5.48
C GLN A 85 -10.93 -5.63 6.63
N THR A 86 -11.05 -6.75 7.35
CA THR A 86 -10.10 -7.09 8.41
C THR A 86 -8.72 -7.38 7.84
N CYS A 87 -8.64 -8.11 6.73
CA CYS A 87 -7.40 -8.38 6.01
C CYS A 87 -6.72 -7.08 5.56
N ALA A 88 -7.48 -6.16 4.95
CA ALA A 88 -6.98 -4.85 4.53
C ALA A 88 -6.46 -4.02 5.71
N LYS A 89 -7.15 -4.02 6.86
CA LYS A 89 -6.69 -3.32 8.07
C LYS A 89 -5.37 -3.88 8.60
N VAL A 90 -5.20 -5.21 8.62
CA VAL A 90 -3.94 -5.83 9.05
C VAL A 90 -2.80 -5.42 8.13
N LEU A 91 -3.00 -5.49 6.81
CA LEU A 91 -2.03 -5.03 5.82
C LEU A 91 -1.70 -3.54 6.02
N GLN A 92 -2.68 -2.69 6.11
CA GLN A 92 -2.50 -1.23 6.27
C GLN A 92 -1.70 -0.85 7.51
N THR A 93 -1.84 -1.61 8.61
CA THR A 93 -1.12 -1.31 9.86
C THR A 93 0.35 -1.75 9.84
N GLN A 94 0.76 -2.61 8.93
CA GLN A 94 2.08 -3.25 8.97
C GLN A 94 2.91 -3.05 7.71
N THR A 95 2.27 -2.87 6.54
CA THR A 95 2.97 -2.82 5.25
C THR A 95 3.93 -1.64 5.12
N VAL A 96 5.03 -1.91 4.41
CA VAL A 96 5.95 -0.92 3.83
C VAL A 96 6.23 -1.25 2.36
N SER A 97 5.46 -2.15 1.75
CA SER A 97 5.61 -2.60 0.36
C SER A 97 4.80 -1.73 -0.59
N ALA A 98 5.43 -1.26 -1.66
CA ALA A 98 4.79 -0.52 -2.75
C ALA A 98 3.60 -1.27 -3.35
N GLU A 99 3.76 -2.57 -3.64
CA GLU A 99 2.73 -3.41 -4.24
C GLU A 99 1.47 -3.48 -3.36
N VAL A 100 1.65 -3.69 -2.06
CA VAL A 100 0.52 -3.77 -1.11
C VAL A 100 -0.12 -2.41 -0.91
N PHE A 101 0.66 -1.32 -0.88
CA PHE A 101 0.12 0.03 -0.85
C PHE A 101 -0.78 0.29 -2.07
N ILE A 102 -0.31 0.00 -3.28
CA ILE A 102 -1.08 0.15 -4.53
C ILE A 102 -2.38 -0.65 -4.45
N GLN A 103 -2.33 -1.88 -3.95
CA GLN A 103 -3.53 -2.71 -3.78
C GLN A 103 -4.55 -2.05 -2.85
N LEU A 104 -4.12 -1.56 -1.68
CA LEU A 104 -4.99 -0.92 -0.68
C LEU A 104 -5.55 0.41 -1.20
N ALA A 105 -4.72 1.24 -1.82
CA ALA A 105 -5.12 2.52 -2.39
C ALA A 105 -6.08 2.35 -3.59
N THR A 106 -5.80 1.39 -4.48
CA THR A 106 -6.72 1.03 -5.58
C THR A 106 -8.09 0.60 -5.04
N ARG A 107 -8.09 -0.18 -3.97
CA ARG A 107 -9.33 -0.61 -3.31
C ARG A 107 -10.09 0.56 -2.71
N ALA A 108 -9.41 1.54 -2.11
CA ALA A 108 -10.01 2.76 -1.58
C ALA A 108 -10.62 3.61 -2.71
N VAL A 109 -9.89 3.86 -3.79
CA VAL A 109 -10.36 4.59 -4.97
C VAL A 109 -11.60 3.93 -5.59
N GLN A 110 -11.58 2.61 -5.81
CA GLN A 110 -12.73 1.87 -6.38
C GLN A 110 -13.99 1.92 -5.52
N ARG A 111 -13.86 2.19 -4.24
CA ARG A 111 -14.98 2.29 -3.27
C ARG A 111 -15.37 3.73 -2.97
N ASN A 112 -14.69 4.71 -3.54
CA ASN A 112 -14.79 6.13 -3.20
C ASN A 112 -14.58 6.38 -1.69
N ASP A 113 -13.69 5.60 -1.06
CA ASP A 113 -13.33 5.71 0.36
C ASP A 113 -12.14 6.66 0.51
N PHE A 114 -12.41 7.95 0.30
CA PHE A 114 -11.39 9.01 0.32
C PHE A 114 -10.79 9.19 1.71
N ASP A 115 -11.58 9.03 2.77
CA ASP A 115 -11.07 9.09 4.16
C ASP A 115 -10.01 8.00 4.43
N ASN A 116 -10.17 6.85 3.80
CA ASN A 116 -9.16 5.78 3.90
C ASN A 116 -7.96 6.04 3.00
N LEU A 117 -8.17 6.68 1.85
CA LEU A 117 -7.08 7.08 0.95
C LEU A 117 -6.18 8.13 1.61
N ASP A 118 -6.76 9.11 2.31
CA ASP A 118 -6.01 10.10 3.09
C ASP A 118 -5.16 9.45 4.20
N ARG A 119 -5.76 8.48 4.93
CA ARG A 119 -4.99 7.71 5.93
C ARG A 119 -3.85 6.89 5.31
N LEU A 120 -4.04 6.37 4.10
CA LEU A 120 -2.99 5.67 3.38
C LEU A 120 -1.87 6.64 2.96
N ALA A 121 -2.20 7.86 2.55
CA ALA A 121 -1.23 8.91 2.25
C ALA A 121 -0.38 9.27 3.50
N ASP A 122 -1.03 9.43 4.66
CA ASP A 122 -0.32 9.65 5.93
C ASP A 122 0.64 8.50 6.28
N ILE A 123 0.21 7.27 6.06
CA ILE A 123 1.03 6.08 6.29
C ILE A 123 2.21 6.02 5.33
N LEU A 124 2.00 6.39 4.07
CA LEU A 124 3.03 6.46 3.05
C LEU A 124 4.13 7.44 3.47
N ALA A 125 3.75 8.67 3.82
CA ALA A 125 4.67 9.71 4.25
C ALA A 125 5.47 9.35 5.52
N GLN A 126 4.87 8.60 6.46
CA GLN A 126 5.49 8.30 7.74
C GLN A 126 6.38 7.06 7.74
N ARG A 127 6.16 6.09 6.85
CA ARG A 127 6.77 4.75 6.99
C ARG A 127 7.51 4.24 5.78
N PHE A 128 7.22 4.77 4.58
CA PHE A 128 7.82 4.24 3.36
C PHE A 128 9.15 4.93 3.05
N SER A 129 10.09 4.19 2.51
CA SER A 129 11.33 4.75 1.97
C SER A 129 11.07 5.45 0.64
N ALA A 130 11.96 6.38 0.26
CA ALA A 130 11.87 7.05 -1.03
C ALA A 130 11.84 6.06 -2.21
N GLY A 131 12.61 4.97 -2.13
CA GLY A 131 12.62 3.89 -3.14
C GLY A 131 11.26 3.19 -3.28
N GLU A 132 10.61 2.86 -2.16
CA GLU A 132 9.26 2.27 -2.18
C GLU A 132 8.22 3.24 -2.74
N VAL A 133 8.33 4.53 -2.41
CA VAL A 133 7.41 5.55 -2.96
C VAL A 133 7.65 5.76 -4.46
N ALA A 134 8.90 5.79 -4.92
CA ALA A 134 9.22 5.84 -6.35
C ALA A 134 8.71 4.59 -7.09
N GLU A 135 8.78 3.43 -6.46
CA GLU A 135 8.23 2.20 -7.03
C GLU A 135 6.70 2.25 -7.17
N ILE A 136 5.99 2.92 -6.24
CA ILE A 136 4.55 3.18 -6.38
C ILE A 136 4.28 4.04 -7.62
N VAL A 137 5.04 5.12 -7.82
CA VAL A 137 4.91 5.97 -9.02
C VAL A 137 5.08 5.15 -10.30
N ARG A 138 6.10 4.28 -10.32
CA ARG A 138 6.45 3.45 -11.48
C ARG A 138 5.39 2.39 -11.78
N GLN A 139 4.82 1.75 -10.76
CA GLN A 139 3.92 0.60 -10.94
C GLN A 139 2.45 1.00 -11.13
N THR A 140 2.01 2.15 -10.59
CA THR A 140 0.60 2.50 -10.65
C THR A 140 0.24 3.27 -11.91
N GLU A 141 -0.89 2.92 -12.53
CA GLU A 141 -1.48 3.69 -13.62
C GLU A 141 -2.60 4.64 -13.13
N LEU A 142 -3.02 4.51 -11.87
CA LEU A 142 -4.07 5.35 -11.29
C LEU A 142 -3.51 6.74 -10.94
N ALA A 143 -4.02 7.77 -11.62
CA ALA A 143 -3.54 9.15 -11.47
C ALA A 143 -3.59 9.64 -10.01
N GLN A 144 -4.64 9.26 -9.27
CA GLN A 144 -4.78 9.65 -7.86
C GLN A 144 -3.68 9.07 -6.97
N ILE A 145 -3.33 7.80 -7.17
CA ILE A 145 -2.29 7.12 -6.39
C ILE A 145 -0.92 7.68 -6.77
N ARG A 146 -0.71 7.93 -8.07
CA ARG A 146 0.54 8.52 -8.57
C ARG A 146 0.75 9.93 -8.03
N ALA A 147 -0.31 10.75 -7.98
CA ALA A 147 -0.24 12.10 -7.41
C ALA A 147 0.15 12.08 -5.92
N ILE A 148 -0.48 11.21 -5.11
CA ILE A 148 -0.12 11.03 -3.69
C ILE A 148 1.35 10.63 -3.52
N ALA A 149 1.85 9.72 -4.37
CA ALA A 149 3.23 9.27 -4.29
C ALA A 149 4.23 10.38 -4.70
N TYR A 150 3.94 11.16 -5.75
CA TYR A 150 4.76 12.30 -6.13
C TYR A 150 4.77 13.39 -5.04
N GLU A 151 3.62 13.75 -4.49
CA GLU A 151 3.54 14.70 -3.38
C GLU A 151 4.34 14.21 -2.16
N THR A 152 4.26 12.91 -1.86
CA THR A 152 5.05 12.31 -0.77
C THR A 152 6.54 12.44 -1.03
N LEU A 153 7.04 12.14 -2.26
CA LEU A 153 8.46 12.30 -2.61
C LEU A 153 8.90 13.77 -2.51
N ALA A 154 8.08 14.69 -3.00
CA ALA A 154 8.39 16.12 -2.96
C ALA A 154 8.48 16.67 -1.52
N LEU A 155 7.83 16.04 -0.56
CA LEU A 155 7.89 16.42 0.86
C LEU A 155 8.98 15.67 1.65
N MET A 156 9.65 14.69 1.06
CA MET A 156 10.75 13.97 1.72
C MET A 156 12.02 14.82 1.83
N PRO A 157 12.87 14.59 2.84
CA PRO A 157 14.20 15.19 2.88
C PRO A 157 14.98 14.91 1.59
N ILE A 158 15.63 15.93 1.03
CA ILE A 158 16.37 15.82 -0.24
C ILE A 158 17.39 14.67 -0.22
N ALA A 159 18.04 14.44 0.92
CA ALA A 159 19.02 13.37 1.11
C ALA A 159 18.44 11.96 0.83
N ASN A 160 17.12 11.78 0.94
CA ASN A 160 16.47 10.51 0.65
C ASN A 160 16.25 10.31 -0.87
N LEU A 161 16.29 11.38 -1.65
CA LEU A 161 16.10 11.35 -3.10
C LEU A 161 17.43 11.15 -3.85
N LEU A 162 18.56 11.57 -3.26
CA LEU A 162 19.89 11.48 -3.92
C LEU A 162 20.21 10.07 -4.44
N PRO A 163 20.02 8.97 -3.67
CA PRO A 163 20.30 7.63 -4.17
C PRO A 163 19.43 7.23 -5.38
N LEU A 164 18.26 7.85 -5.55
CA LEU A 164 17.36 7.57 -6.66
C LEU A 164 17.77 8.31 -7.95
N LEU A 165 18.50 9.43 -7.82
CA LEU A 165 19.07 10.13 -8.96
C LEU A 165 20.21 9.35 -9.61
N ASP A 166 20.88 8.46 -8.86
CA ASP A 166 21.92 7.58 -9.39
C ASP A 166 21.35 6.30 -10.03
N ASP A 167 20.05 6.03 -9.88
CA ASP A 167 19.41 4.83 -10.40
C ASP A 167 18.60 5.17 -11.67
N ALA A 168 19.05 4.63 -12.80
CA ALA A 168 18.40 4.86 -14.10
C ALA A 168 16.90 4.50 -14.13
N LEU A 169 16.44 3.61 -13.24
CA LEU A 169 15.04 3.22 -13.14
C LEU A 169 14.17 4.31 -12.48
N TYR A 170 14.75 5.05 -11.53
CA TYR A 170 14.05 6.02 -10.72
C TYR A 170 14.46 7.47 -10.99
N PHE A 171 15.50 7.69 -11.81
CA PHE A 171 16.08 9.00 -12.10
C PHE A 171 15.02 10.06 -12.42
N GLU A 172 14.18 9.82 -13.42
CA GLU A 172 13.14 10.76 -13.83
C GLU A 172 12.10 11.04 -12.72
N ILE A 173 11.78 10.05 -11.92
CA ILE A 173 10.84 10.20 -10.81
C ILE A 173 11.46 11.05 -9.71
N ALA A 174 12.72 10.80 -9.37
CA ALA A 174 13.45 11.57 -8.37
C ALA A 174 13.72 13.00 -8.84
N ARG A 175 14.13 13.19 -10.09
CA ARG A 175 14.32 14.51 -10.70
C ARG A 175 13.06 15.36 -10.61
N ASN A 176 11.90 14.81 -10.99
CA ASN A 176 10.61 15.52 -10.85
C ASN A 176 10.32 15.95 -9.41
N ALA A 177 10.63 15.10 -8.42
CA ALA A 177 10.42 15.44 -7.01
C ALA A 177 11.40 16.55 -6.55
N VAL A 178 12.66 16.52 -7.01
CA VAL A 178 13.65 17.57 -6.74
C VAL A 178 13.25 18.89 -7.42
N GLU A 179 12.76 18.85 -8.66
CA GLU A 179 12.23 20.02 -9.38
C GLU A 179 11.07 20.66 -8.59
N GLN A 180 10.15 19.84 -8.08
CA GLN A 180 9.04 20.34 -7.27
C GLN A 180 9.54 20.99 -5.96
N GLN A 181 10.53 20.39 -5.29
CA GLN A 181 11.16 21.01 -4.12
C GLN A 181 11.81 22.36 -4.44
N ALA A 182 12.53 22.45 -5.56
CA ALA A 182 13.25 23.64 -5.96
C ALA A 182 12.30 24.80 -6.29
N PHE A 183 11.23 24.53 -7.05
CA PHE A 183 10.38 25.57 -7.62
C PHE A 183 9.10 25.86 -6.81
N GLU A 184 8.52 24.85 -6.13
CA GLU A 184 7.30 25.06 -5.36
C GLU A 184 7.58 25.35 -3.87
N PHE A 185 8.69 24.80 -3.33
CA PHE A 185 9.05 24.94 -1.91
C PHE A 185 10.27 25.82 -1.67
N ASP A 186 10.82 26.47 -2.72
CA ASP A 186 11.99 27.34 -2.65
C ASP A 186 13.20 26.68 -1.94
N ASN A 187 13.42 25.38 -2.17
CA ASN A 187 14.49 24.62 -1.54
C ASN A 187 15.83 24.89 -2.26
N GLU A 188 16.74 25.64 -1.62
CA GLU A 188 18.05 26.02 -2.17
C GLU A 188 18.93 24.77 -2.47
N ASP A 189 18.89 23.73 -1.62
CA ASP A 189 19.66 22.49 -1.85
C ASP A 189 19.16 21.77 -3.11
N ALA A 190 17.85 21.75 -3.32
CA ALA A 190 17.25 21.16 -4.51
C ALA A 190 17.64 21.92 -5.79
N GLN A 191 17.69 23.27 -5.74
CA GLN A 191 18.13 24.11 -6.85
C GLN A 191 19.58 23.81 -7.22
N GLN A 192 20.48 23.71 -6.24
CA GLN A 192 21.90 23.37 -6.48
C GLN A 192 22.07 22.00 -7.11
N ILE A 193 21.28 21.01 -6.70
CA ILE A 193 21.31 19.67 -7.29
C ILE A 193 20.89 19.71 -8.76
N LEU A 194 19.82 20.43 -9.08
CA LEU A 194 19.38 20.57 -10.48
C LEU A 194 20.43 21.23 -11.36
N GLU A 195 21.08 22.31 -10.88
CA GLU A 195 22.19 22.96 -11.60
C GLU A 195 23.35 21.99 -11.87
N GLN A 196 23.66 21.10 -10.91
CA GLN A 196 24.70 20.07 -11.10
C GLN A 196 24.27 19.03 -12.14
N LEU A 197 23.05 18.55 -12.09
CA LEU A 197 22.54 17.58 -13.07
C LEU A 197 22.56 18.14 -14.51
N GLU A 198 22.12 19.39 -14.69
CA GLU A 198 22.15 20.06 -15.99
C GLU A 198 23.58 20.27 -16.51
N PHE A 199 24.53 20.56 -15.62
CA PHE A 199 25.94 20.71 -15.97
C PHE A 199 26.55 19.37 -16.45
N ASP A 200 26.23 18.27 -15.75
CA ASP A 200 26.73 16.95 -16.08
C ASP A 200 26.15 16.43 -17.41
N GLU A 201 24.85 16.65 -17.66
CA GLU A 201 24.22 16.35 -18.96
C GLU A 201 24.83 17.11 -20.11
N SER A 202 25.25 18.39 -19.89
CA SER A 202 25.85 19.24 -20.93
C SER A 202 27.29 18.86 -21.28
N ASN A 203 28.02 18.19 -20.37
CA ASN A 203 29.43 17.82 -20.56
C ASN A 203 29.62 16.33 -20.85
N GLY A 204 28.56 15.53 -20.88
CA GLY A 204 28.57 14.08 -21.12
C GLY A 204 28.43 13.67 -22.59
N ASP A 205 28.23 14.60 -23.52
CA ASP A 205 28.27 14.47 -25.00
C ASP A 205 29.68 14.84 -25.52
#